data_3b609ddc3409fb5bf13c26055768704c
#
_entry.id   3b609ddc3409fb5bf13c26055768704c
#
_cell.length_a   1.000
_cell.length_b   1.000
_cell.length_c   1.000
_cell.angle_alpha   90.00
_cell.angle_beta   90.00
_cell.angle_gamma   90.00
#
_symmetry.space_group_name_H-M   'P 1'
#
loop_
_entity.id
_entity.type
_entity.pdbx_description
1 polymer ?
#
loop_
_entity_poly.entity_id
_entity_poly.type
_entity_poly.pdbx_seq_one_letter_code
_entity_poly.pdbx_strand_id
1 'polypeptide(L)'
;MDSSLAPLRSLFILFNQEIGEKMTKTLPKDFIFGGATAAYQAEGATHTDGKGPVAWDKYLADNYWYTAEPASDFYHKYPVDLKLAEEYGVNGIRISIAWSRIFPTGYGEVNPKGVEFYHNLFAECHKRHVEPFVTLHHFDTPEALHSNGDFLNRENIEHFVNYAAFCFEEFPEVNYWTTFNEIGPIGDGQYLVGKFPPGIQYDLAKVFQSHHNMMVSHARAVKLYKDKGYKGEIGVVHALPTKYPLDPKNPADVRAAELEDIIHNKFILDATYLGHYSDATMEGVNHILS
;
A
#
# COMPACT_ATOMS: atom_id res chain seq x y z
N MET A 1 -34.66 14.30 -23.38
CA MET A 1 -33.63 13.31 -23.78
C MET A 1 -32.52 14.11 -24.45
N ASP A 2 -31.40 14.20 -23.81
CA ASP A 2 -30.30 15.11 -24.20
C ASP A 2 -29.59 14.56 -25.44
N SER A 3 -29.68 15.32 -26.55
CA SER A 3 -29.09 15.01 -27.85
C SER A 3 -27.56 15.18 -27.89
N SER A 4 -26.96 15.63 -26.79
CA SER A 4 -25.52 15.93 -26.71
C SER A 4 -24.63 14.69 -26.55
N LEU A 5 -25.18 13.54 -26.18
CA LEU A 5 -24.46 12.28 -25.96
C LEU A 5 -24.43 11.33 -27.17
N ALA A 6 -25.15 11.65 -28.25
CA ALA A 6 -25.20 10.81 -29.43
C ALA A 6 -23.84 10.64 -30.15
N PRO A 7 -22.97 11.66 -30.29
CA PRO A 7 -21.66 11.51 -30.91
C PRO A 7 -20.69 10.63 -30.13
N LEU A 8 -20.74 10.68 -28.79
CA LEU A 8 -19.88 9.87 -27.92
C LEU A 8 -20.26 8.39 -27.94
N ARG A 9 -21.57 8.08 -28.02
CA ARG A 9 -22.04 6.68 -28.19
C ARG A 9 -21.62 6.09 -29.54
N SER A 10 -21.71 6.87 -30.62
CA SER A 10 -21.28 6.41 -31.94
C SER A 10 -19.75 6.21 -32.01
N LEU A 11 -18.98 7.06 -31.38
CA LEU A 11 -17.51 6.91 -31.28
C LEU A 11 -17.12 5.66 -30.48
N PHE A 12 -17.84 5.38 -29.40
CA PHE A 12 -17.59 4.20 -28.56
C PHE A 12 -17.96 2.90 -29.28
N ILE A 13 -19.01 2.91 -30.08
CA ILE A 13 -19.44 1.76 -30.91
C ILE A 13 -18.45 1.52 -32.07
N LEU A 14 -17.96 2.57 -32.71
CA LEU A 14 -16.95 2.47 -33.78
C LEU A 14 -15.60 2.00 -33.21
N PHE A 15 -15.20 2.50 -32.05
CA PHE A 15 -13.98 2.06 -31.36
C PHE A 15 -14.06 0.58 -30.97
N ASN A 16 -15.20 0.12 -30.46
CA ASN A 16 -15.43 -1.30 -30.16
C ASN A 16 -15.51 -2.20 -31.40
N GLN A 17 -15.99 -1.70 -32.53
CA GLN A 17 -16.00 -2.48 -33.81
C GLN A 17 -14.58 -2.62 -34.38
N GLU A 18 -13.76 -1.57 -34.39
CA GLU A 18 -12.37 -1.66 -34.85
C GLU A 18 -11.48 -2.51 -33.96
N ILE A 19 -11.73 -2.49 -32.62
CA ILE A 19 -11.02 -3.36 -31.68
C ILE A 19 -11.51 -4.81 -31.82
N GLY A 20 -12.80 -5.05 -32.03
CA GLY A 20 -13.39 -6.38 -32.10
C GLY A 20 -12.89 -7.24 -33.29
N GLU A 21 -12.44 -6.63 -34.38
CA GLU A 21 -11.91 -7.37 -35.54
C GLU A 21 -10.40 -7.74 -35.40
N LYS A 22 -9.66 -7.17 -34.45
CA LYS A 22 -8.21 -7.41 -34.25
C LYS A 22 -7.82 -8.16 -33.01
N MET A 23 -8.69 -8.31 -32.01
CA MET A 23 -8.36 -9.02 -30.78
C MET A 23 -8.83 -10.47 -30.81
N THR A 24 -7.98 -11.37 -31.33
CA THR A 24 -8.17 -12.83 -31.24
C THR A 24 -7.77 -13.42 -29.86
N LYS A 25 -7.28 -12.62 -28.93
CA LYS A 25 -6.88 -13.08 -27.60
C LYS A 25 -7.94 -12.69 -26.58
N THR A 26 -8.56 -13.67 -25.96
CA THR A 26 -9.40 -13.49 -24.77
C THR A 26 -8.53 -13.55 -23.51
N LEU A 27 -8.92 -12.82 -22.48
CA LEU A 27 -8.29 -12.95 -21.18
C LEU A 27 -8.53 -14.36 -20.60
N PRO A 28 -7.62 -14.89 -19.77
CA PRO A 28 -7.86 -16.12 -19.04
C PRO A 28 -9.18 -16.07 -18.27
N LYS A 29 -9.84 -17.23 -18.09
CA LYS A 29 -11.13 -17.29 -17.38
C LYS A 29 -11.02 -16.91 -15.92
N ASP A 30 -9.85 -17.10 -15.35
CA ASP A 30 -9.45 -16.79 -13.96
C ASP A 30 -8.79 -15.41 -13.81
N PHE A 31 -8.84 -14.59 -14.87
CA PHE A 31 -8.30 -13.23 -14.80
C PHE A 31 -9.05 -12.38 -13.78
N ILE A 32 -8.30 -11.72 -12.90
CA ILE A 32 -8.85 -10.89 -11.83
C ILE A 32 -8.98 -9.44 -12.32
N PHE A 33 -10.24 -8.98 -12.36
CA PHE A 33 -10.58 -7.58 -12.57
C PHE A 33 -10.90 -6.93 -11.24
N GLY A 34 -10.14 -5.92 -10.86
CA GLY A 34 -10.30 -5.33 -9.55
C GLY A 34 -9.93 -3.87 -9.45
N GLY A 35 -10.15 -3.35 -8.27
CA GLY A 35 -9.73 -2.03 -7.84
C GLY A 35 -8.97 -2.11 -6.52
N ALA A 36 -8.60 -0.95 -5.99
CA ALA A 36 -7.91 -0.85 -4.72
C ALA A 36 -8.49 0.27 -3.86
N THR A 37 -8.55 0.03 -2.56
CA THR A 37 -8.78 1.04 -1.54
C THR A 37 -7.83 0.80 -0.36
N ALA A 38 -7.84 1.70 0.62
CA ALA A 38 -7.03 1.56 1.82
C ALA A 38 -7.82 2.01 3.05
N ALA A 39 -7.53 1.39 4.19
CA ALA A 39 -8.27 1.58 5.43
C ALA A 39 -8.40 3.06 5.81
N TYR A 40 -7.29 3.76 6.00
CA TYR A 40 -7.33 5.16 6.41
C TYR A 40 -7.98 6.10 5.39
N GLN A 41 -7.85 5.77 4.09
CA GLN A 41 -8.40 6.60 3.00
C GLN A 41 -9.90 6.40 2.79
N ALA A 42 -10.46 5.25 3.17
CA ALA A 42 -11.82 4.89 2.81
C ALA A 42 -12.74 4.53 3.98
N GLU A 43 -12.22 3.92 5.05
CA GLU A 43 -13.07 3.39 6.11
C GLU A 43 -13.85 4.45 6.85
N GLY A 44 -13.24 5.61 7.15
CA GLY A 44 -13.77 6.50 8.18
C GLY A 44 -13.76 5.81 9.55
N ALA A 45 -14.78 6.04 10.39
CA ALA A 45 -14.91 5.39 11.68
C ALA A 45 -13.62 5.43 12.52
N THR A 46 -12.92 6.57 12.47
CA THR A 46 -11.54 6.74 12.99
C THR A 46 -11.46 6.59 14.52
N HIS A 47 -12.57 6.73 15.23
CA HIS A 47 -12.67 6.58 16.68
C HIS A 47 -13.69 5.51 17.10
N THR A 48 -14.15 4.68 16.14
CA THR A 48 -15.20 3.69 16.38
C THR A 48 -14.58 2.36 16.81
N ASP A 49 -15.27 1.66 17.70
CA ASP A 49 -15.00 0.29 18.10
C ASP A 49 -13.56 0.04 18.60
N GLY A 50 -13.01 1.02 19.31
CA GLY A 50 -11.70 0.90 19.95
C GLY A 50 -10.49 1.05 19.02
N LYS A 51 -10.69 1.52 17.77
CA LYS A 51 -9.58 1.87 16.89
C LYS A 51 -8.68 2.92 17.55
N GLY A 52 -7.37 2.64 17.58
CA GLY A 52 -6.39 3.62 18.04
C GLY A 52 -6.08 4.71 17.00
N PRO A 53 -5.51 5.83 17.44
CA PRO A 53 -5.10 6.89 16.54
C PRO A 53 -3.91 6.47 15.67
N VAL A 54 -3.79 7.13 14.51
CA VAL A 54 -2.66 6.99 13.59
C VAL A 54 -1.95 8.33 13.38
N ALA A 55 -0.73 8.29 12.89
CA ALA A 55 0.09 9.48 12.63
C ALA A 55 -0.63 10.57 11.82
N TRP A 56 -1.48 10.18 10.89
CA TRP A 56 -2.24 11.09 10.05
C TRP A 56 -3.33 11.87 10.77
N ASP A 57 -3.92 11.34 11.84
CA ASP A 57 -5.05 11.99 12.53
C ASP A 57 -4.63 13.38 13.04
N LYS A 58 -3.51 13.42 13.76
CA LYS A 58 -2.96 14.70 14.24
C LYS A 58 -2.39 15.55 13.10
N TYR A 59 -1.66 14.91 12.16
CA TYR A 59 -1.01 15.64 11.07
C TYR A 59 -2.01 16.37 10.18
N LEU A 60 -3.14 15.74 9.84
CA LEU A 60 -4.20 16.37 9.05
C LEU A 60 -4.88 17.51 9.81
N ALA A 61 -5.19 17.31 11.09
CA ALA A 61 -5.81 18.33 11.93
C ALA A 61 -4.93 19.57 12.05
N ASP A 62 -3.62 19.38 12.26
CA ASP A 62 -2.67 20.47 12.47
C ASP A 62 -2.34 21.25 11.16
N ASN A 63 -2.28 20.56 10.02
CA ASN A 63 -1.76 21.14 8.78
C ASN A 63 -2.83 21.46 7.72
N TYR A 64 -3.97 20.77 7.73
CA TYR A 64 -4.95 20.83 6.63
C TYR A 64 -6.38 21.10 7.08
N TRP A 65 -6.67 21.08 8.40
CA TRP A 65 -7.97 21.36 9.00
C TRP A 65 -9.09 20.43 8.52
N TYR A 66 -8.77 19.21 8.15
CA TYR A 66 -9.75 18.16 7.86
C TYR A 66 -9.31 16.84 8.47
N THR A 67 -10.19 15.86 8.46
CA THR A 67 -10.00 14.53 9.04
C THR A 67 -10.31 13.46 8.01
N ALA A 68 -9.95 12.22 8.30
CA ALA A 68 -10.38 11.05 7.52
C ALA A 68 -11.83 10.61 7.85
N GLU A 69 -12.60 11.46 8.54
CA GLU A 69 -13.97 11.17 8.94
C GLU A 69 -14.95 12.04 8.12
N PRO A 70 -15.98 11.46 7.45
CA PRO A 70 -16.26 10.02 7.38
C PRO A 70 -15.54 9.30 6.23
N ALA A 71 -14.70 9.98 5.43
CA ALA A 71 -14.11 9.47 4.19
C ALA A 71 -15.19 8.91 3.23
N SER A 72 -15.01 7.68 2.71
CA SER A 72 -16.07 6.98 1.95
C SER A 72 -17.04 6.20 2.84
N ASP A 73 -16.78 6.19 4.16
CA ASP A 73 -17.54 5.43 5.14
C ASP A 73 -17.60 3.92 4.84
N PHE A 74 -16.49 3.41 4.29
CA PHE A 74 -16.39 2.01 3.90
C PHE A 74 -16.56 1.06 5.09
N TYR A 75 -16.22 1.51 6.30
CA TYR A 75 -16.46 0.74 7.54
C TYR A 75 -17.91 0.29 7.70
N HIS A 76 -18.87 1.14 7.33
CA HIS A 76 -20.31 0.81 7.40
C HIS A 76 -20.86 0.36 6.04
N LYS A 77 -20.28 0.81 4.93
CA LYS A 77 -20.86 0.65 3.58
C LYS A 77 -20.27 -0.51 2.78
N TYR A 78 -19.23 -1.19 3.27
CA TYR A 78 -18.61 -2.30 2.53
C TYR A 78 -19.61 -3.34 1.98
N PRO A 79 -20.75 -3.69 2.66
CA PRO A 79 -21.69 -4.65 2.11
C PRO A 79 -22.40 -4.14 0.85
N VAL A 80 -22.62 -2.82 0.77
CA VAL A 80 -23.21 -2.17 -0.42
C VAL A 80 -22.17 -2.03 -1.52
N ASP A 81 -20.94 -1.60 -1.17
CA ASP A 81 -19.86 -1.40 -2.11
C ASP A 81 -19.42 -2.71 -2.77
N LEU A 82 -19.30 -3.79 -1.99
CA LEU A 82 -18.98 -5.12 -2.51
C LEU A 82 -20.10 -5.72 -3.36
N LYS A 83 -21.35 -5.42 -3.03
CA LYS A 83 -22.49 -5.80 -3.89
C LYS A 83 -22.41 -5.07 -5.24
N LEU A 84 -22.11 -3.79 -5.25
CA LEU A 84 -21.89 -3.04 -6.49
C LEU A 84 -20.70 -3.58 -7.27
N ALA A 85 -19.60 -3.92 -6.61
CA ALA A 85 -18.45 -4.55 -7.24
C ALA A 85 -18.85 -5.83 -8.00
N GLU A 86 -19.59 -6.74 -7.33
CA GLU A 86 -20.13 -7.95 -7.95
C GLU A 86 -21.02 -7.63 -9.17
N GLU A 87 -21.97 -6.67 -9.05
CA GLU A 87 -22.89 -6.26 -10.11
C GLU A 87 -22.17 -5.70 -11.35
N TYR A 88 -21.00 -5.07 -11.16
CA TYR A 88 -20.18 -4.53 -12.24
C TYR A 88 -19.08 -5.48 -12.73
N GLY A 89 -19.09 -6.73 -12.29
CA GLY A 89 -18.15 -7.77 -12.74
C GLY A 89 -16.75 -7.66 -12.16
N VAL A 90 -16.59 -6.92 -11.05
CA VAL A 90 -15.35 -6.89 -10.26
C VAL A 90 -15.26 -8.17 -9.45
N ASN A 91 -14.17 -8.92 -9.59
CA ASN A 91 -13.94 -10.20 -8.92
C ASN A 91 -12.70 -10.20 -8.00
N GLY A 92 -12.09 -9.04 -7.78
CA GLY A 92 -10.99 -8.86 -6.83
C GLY A 92 -10.93 -7.42 -6.31
N ILE A 93 -10.58 -7.27 -5.05
CA ILE A 93 -10.39 -5.95 -4.43
C ILE A 93 -9.14 -5.95 -3.55
N ARG A 94 -8.27 -4.95 -3.73
CA ARG A 94 -7.21 -4.71 -2.76
C ARG A 94 -7.72 -3.77 -1.68
N ILE A 95 -7.58 -4.21 -0.44
CA ILE A 95 -7.93 -3.46 0.77
C ILE A 95 -6.73 -3.48 1.73
N SER A 96 -6.74 -2.66 2.77
CA SER A 96 -5.75 -2.78 3.84
C SER A 96 -6.42 -3.01 5.19
N ILE A 97 -5.71 -3.63 6.10
CA ILE A 97 -6.07 -3.69 7.51
C ILE A 97 -5.50 -2.45 8.20
N ALA A 98 -6.34 -1.65 8.88
CA ALA A 98 -5.85 -0.61 9.76
C ALA A 98 -5.15 -1.26 10.96
N TRP A 99 -3.82 -1.15 11.02
CA TRP A 99 -3.02 -1.74 12.10
C TRP A 99 -3.54 -1.32 13.49
N SER A 100 -3.85 -0.03 13.65
CA SER A 100 -4.40 0.51 14.91
C SER A 100 -5.85 0.06 15.21
N ARG A 101 -6.54 -0.59 14.27
CA ARG A 101 -7.84 -1.22 14.54
C ARG A 101 -7.67 -2.60 15.18
N ILE A 102 -6.59 -3.31 14.84
CA ILE A 102 -6.24 -4.60 15.44
C ILE A 102 -5.49 -4.39 16.76
N PHE A 103 -4.43 -3.58 16.76
CA PHE A 103 -3.64 -3.21 17.93
C PHE A 103 -3.69 -1.68 18.11
N PRO A 104 -4.53 -1.14 18.99
CA PRO A 104 -4.76 0.30 19.13
C PRO A 104 -3.50 1.13 19.35
N THR A 105 -2.46 0.56 19.99
CA THR A 105 -1.14 1.17 20.20
C THR A 105 -0.07 0.64 19.24
N GLY A 106 -0.44 -0.24 18.30
CA GLY A 106 0.48 -0.94 17.41
C GLY A 106 1.05 -2.25 17.98
N TYR A 107 0.84 -2.53 19.24
CA TYR A 107 1.27 -3.75 19.95
C TYR A 107 0.41 -3.99 21.20
N GLY A 108 0.65 -5.12 21.90
CA GLY A 108 0.00 -5.42 23.18
C GLY A 108 -1.37 -6.08 23.01
N GLU A 109 -2.42 -5.49 23.54
CA GLU A 109 -3.75 -6.08 23.54
C GLU A 109 -4.43 -5.97 22.18
N VAL A 110 -5.01 -7.09 21.74
CA VAL A 110 -5.81 -7.16 20.51
C VAL A 110 -7.17 -6.52 20.76
N ASN A 111 -7.65 -5.71 19.83
CA ASN A 111 -9.00 -5.17 19.84
C ASN A 111 -9.97 -6.15 19.15
N PRO A 112 -10.82 -6.87 19.89
CA PRO A 112 -11.68 -7.91 19.30
C PRO A 112 -12.71 -7.36 18.31
N LYS A 113 -13.15 -6.11 18.47
CA LYS A 113 -14.09 -5.49 17.53
C LYS A 113 -13.44 -5.17 16.18
N GLY A 114 -12.16 -4.81 16.18
CA GLY A 114 -11.41 -4.63 14.96
C GLY A 114 -11.21 -5.95 14.21
N VAL A 115 -10.95 -7.02 14.94
CA VAL A 115 -10.84 -8.38 14.37
C VAL A 115 -12.18 -8.81 13.77
N GLU A 116 -13.29 -8.67 14.52
CA GLU A 116 -14.64 -8.98 14.05
C GLU A 116 -15.00 -8.23 12.77
N PHE A 117 -14.65 -6.93 12.69
CA PHE A 117 -14.90 -6.13 11.49
C PHE A 117 -14.23 -6.74 10.25
N TYR A 118 -12.94 -7.11 10.34
CA TYR A 118 -12.24 -7.68 9.18
C TYR A 118 -12.72 -9.09 8.82
N HIS A 119 -13.07 -9.93 9.77
CA HIS A 119 -13.74 -11.21 9.46
C HIS A 119 -15.05 -10.98 8.69
N ASN A 120 -15.88 -10.05 9.13
CA ASN A 120 -17.13 -9.73 8.45
C ASN A 120 -16.89 -9.18 7.04
N LEU A 121 -15.87 -8.33 6.87
CA LEU A 121 -15.48 -7.77 5.57
C LEU A 121 -15.01 -8.88 4.61
N PHE A 122 -14.12 -9.79 5.05
CA PHE A 122 -13.63 -10.88 4.22
C PHE A 122 -14.75 -11.88 3.90
N ALA A 123 -15.61 -12.18 4.85
CA ALA A 123 -16.78 -13.02 4.61
C ALA A 123 -17.73 -12.44 3.55
N GLU A 124 -17.97 -11.11 3.58
CA GLU A 124 -18.79 -10.45 2.54
C GLU A 124 -18.06 -10.44 1.18
N CYS A 125 -16.73 -10.26 1.13
CA CYS A 125 -15.94 -10.40 -0.09
C CYS A 125 -16.16 -11.79 -0.73
N HIS A 126 -15.97 -12.85 0.02
CA HIS A 126 -16.14 -14.23 -0.49
C HIS A 126 -17.58 -14.53 -0.89
N LYS A 127 -18.56 -14.07 -0.11
CA LYS A 127 -19.99 -14.18 -0.45
C LYS A 127 -20.34 -13.53 -1.79
N ARG A 128 -19.62 -12.45 -2.16
CA ARG A 128 -19.79 -11.71 -3.42
C ARG A 128 -18.88 -12.18 -4.54
N HIS A 129 -18.11 -13.24 -4.33
CA HIS A 129 -17.10 -13.72 -5.29
C HIS A 129 -16.06 -12.67 -5.66
N VAL A 130 -15.74 -11.78 -4.74
CA VAL A 130 -14.70 -10.74 -4.86
C VAL A 130 -13.52 -11.15 -3.99
N GLU A 131 -12.41 -11.58 -4.60
CA GLU A 131 -11.22 -12.04 -3.88
C GLU A 131 -10.52 -10.86 -3.17
N PRO A 132 -10.28 -10.94 -1.84
CA PRO A 132 -9.57 -9.89 -1.12
C PRO A 132 -8.04 -10.03 -1.28
N PHE A 133 -7.38 -8.94 -1.70
CA PHE A 133 -5.93 -8.75 -1.66
C PHE A 133 -5.62 -7.82 -0.50
N VAL A 134 -4.99 -8.32 0.56
CA VAL A 134 -4.90 -7.61 1.84
C VAL A 134 -3.53 -7.02 2.07
N THR A 135 -3.48 -5.71 2.27
CA THR A 135 -2.27 -4.97 2.62
C THR A 135 -2.19 -4.76 4.13
N LEU A 136 -1.05 -5.07 4.73
CA LEU A 136 -0.86 -4.93 6.19
C LEU A 136 -0.58 -3.48 6.62
N HIS A 137 0.19 -2.73 5.84
CA HIS A 137 0.50 -1.34 6.14
C HIS A 137 0.27 -0.45 4.91
N HIS A 138 -0.62 0.52 5.03
CA HIS A 138 -0.94 1.47 3.95
C HIS A 138 -0.92 2.91 4.48
N PHE A 139 0.29 3.39 4.82
CA PHE A 139 0.59 4.74 5.30
C PHE A 139 0.09 5.07 6.72
N ASP A 140 -0.60 4.17 7.39
CA ASP A 140 -1.37 4.38 8.60
C ASP A 140 -0.70 3.81 9.87
N THR A 141 0.58 4.14 10.06
CA THR A 141 1.32 3.76 11.28
C THR A 141 0.56 4.21 12.54
N PRO A 142 0.33 3.31 13.53
CA PRO A 142 -0.24 3.68 14.81
C PRO A 142 0.55 4.82 15.49
N GLU A 143 -0.15 5.79 16.06
CA GLU A 143 0.46 7.01 16.62
C GLU A 143 1.53 6.72 17.65
N ALA A 144 1.34 5.70 18.50
CA ALA A 144 2.34 5.34 19.51
C ALA A 144 3.67 4.85 18.88
N LEU A 145 3.63 4.13 17.76
CA LEU A 145 4.82 3.71 17.02
C LEU A 145 5.44 4.87 16.24
N HIS A 146 4.61 5.73 15.66
CA HIS A 146 5.06 6.93 14.97
C HIS A 146 5.81 7.86 15.93
N SER A 147 5.22 8.16 17.08
CA SER A 147 5.84 8.99 18.14
C SER A 147 7.13 8.37 18.72
N ASN A 148 7.29 7.05 18.61
CA ASN A 148 8.52 6.33 18.99
C ASN A 148 9.53 6.21 17.82
N GLY A 149 9.40 7.04 16.78
CA GLY A 149 10.35 7.13 15.68
C GLY A 149 9.96 6.35 14.42
N ASP A 150 8.75 5.82 14.34
CA ASP A 150 8.24 5.08 13.16
C ASP A 150 9.25 4.00 12.70
N PHE A 151 9.44 3.82 11.41
CA PHE A 151 10.44 2.87 10.87
C PHE A 151 11.90 3.37 10.93
N LEU A 152 12.20 4.53 11.53
CA LEU A 152 13.56 4.84 11.94
C LEU A 152 13.98 4.05 13.20
N ASN A 153 13.03 3.72 14.07
CA ASN A 153 13.28 2.88 15.22
C ASN A 153 13.23 1.39 14.84
N ARG A 154 14.35 0.69 15.01
CA ARG A 154 14.46 -0.75 14.69
C ARG A 154 13.56 -1.65 15.54
N GLU A 155 13.15 -1.23 16.73
CA GLU A 155 12.23 -1.99 17.58
C GLU A 155 10.85 -2.13 16.91
N ASN A 156 10.43 -1.15 16.11
CA ASN A 156 9.16 -1.19 15.38
C ASN A 156 9.12 -2.25 14.28
N ILE A 157 10.28 -2.79 13.87
CA ILE A 157 10.35 -3.97 12.99
C ILE A 157 9.69 -5.17 13.69
N GLU A 158 10.00 -5.37 15.00
CA GLU A 158 9.41 -6.48 15.76
C GLU A 158 7.90 -6.30 15.92
N HIS A 159 7.45 -5.08 16.20
CA HIS A 159 6.02 -4.79 16.31
C HIS A 159 5.28 -5.08 14.99
N PHE A 160 5.86 -4.68 13.85
CA PHE A 160 5.27 -5.00 12.54
C PHE A 160 5.23 -6.51 12.27
N VAL A 161 6.32 -7.24 12.56
CA VAL A 161 6.39 -8.69 12.31
C VAL A 161 5.39 -9.44 13.20
N ASN A 162 5.22 -9.02 14.46
CA ASN A 162 4.23 -9.61 15.37
C ASN A 162 2.80 -9.32 14.92
N TYR A 163 2.52 -8.10 14.45
CA TYR A 163 1.23 -7.74 13.85
C TYR A 163 0.95 -8.58 12.59
N ALA A 164 1.93 -8.72 11.69
CA ALA A 164 1.80 -9.55 10.51
C ALA A 164 1.53 -11.02 10.86
N ALA A 165 2.29 -11.57 11.84
CA ALA A 165 2.09 -12.93 12.33
C ALA A 165 0.67 -13.14 12.86
N PHE A 166 0.16 -12.20 13.65
CA PHE A 166 -1.22 -12.24 14.15
C PHE A 166 -2.22 -12.25 12.99
N CYS A 167 -2.08 -11.35 12.02
CA CYS A 167 -3.01 -11.28 10.88
C CYS A 167 -3.00 -12.55 10.03
N PHE A 168 -1.84 -13.16 9.78
CA PHE A 168 -1.74 -14.41 9.01
C PHE A 168 -2.40 -15.59 9.73
N GLU A 169 -2.35 -15.63 11.05
CA GLU A 169 -2.95 -16.69 11.85
C GLU A 169 -4.45 -16.47 12.04
N GLU A 170 -4.86 -15.23 12.27
CA GLU A 170 -6.26 -14.85 12.55
C GLU A 170 -7.14 -14.89 11.31
N PHE A 171 -6.59 -14.54 10.13
CA PHE A 171 -7.37 -14.44 8.87
C PHE A 171 -6.93 -15.50 7.84
N PRO A 172 -7.09 -16.81 8.12
CA PRO A 172 -6.65 -17.88 7.22
C PRO A 172 -7.43 -17.93 5.90
N GLU A 173 -8.56 -17.23 5.82
CA GLU A 173 -9.37 -17.06 4.62
C GLU A 173 -8.77 -16.13 3.57
N VAL A 174 -7.72 -15.36 3.91
CA VAL A 174 -7.05 -14.45 2.98
C VAL A 174 -5.93 -15.18 2.25
N ASN A 175 -6.02 -15.21 0.92
CA ASN A 175 -5.05 -15.89 0.05
C ASN A 175 -3.93 -14.98 -0.48
N TYR A 176 -4.17 -13.66 -0.54
CA TYR A 176 -3.24 -12.71 -1.14
C TYR A 176 -2.87 -11.60 -0.17
N TRP A 177 -1.61 -11.60 0.26
CA TRP A 177 -1.08 -10.64 1.20
C TRP A 177 -0.07 -9.69 0.57
N THR A 178 -0.11 -8.44 0.97
CA THR A 178 0.98 -7.49 0.75
C THR A 178 1.39 -6.86 2.08
N THR A 179 2.68 -6.78 2.31
CA THR A 179 3.22 -6.25 3.58
C THR A 179 3.07 -4.74 3.67
N PHE A 180 3.56 -4.03 2.66
CA PHE A 180 3.51 -2.57 2.57
C PHE A 180 2.91 -2.13 1.24
N ASN A 181 2.20 -1.00 1.29
CA ASN A 181 1.95 -0.21 0.11
C ASN A 181 3.05 0.84 -0.03
N GLU A 182 3.84 0.72 -1.10
CA GLU A 182 4.75 1.76 -1.60
C GLU A 182 5.76 2.27 -0.57
N ILE A 183 6.74 1.43 -0.21
CA ILE A 183 7.83 1.78 0.72
C ILE A 183 8.51 3.11 0.34
N GLY A 184 8.81 3.33 -0.97
CA GLY A 184 9.43 4.56 -1.46
C GLY A 184 8.64 5.80 -1.08
N PRO A 185 7.38 5.96 -1.52
CA PRO A 185 6.53 7.09 -1.15
C PRO A 185 6.39 7.33 0.35
N ILE A 186 6.47 6.30 1.21
CA ILE A 186 6.41 6.51 2.67
C ILE A 186 7.62 7.33 3.13
N GLY A 187 8.83 6.83 2.93
CA GLY A 187 10.04 7.51 3.38
C GLY A 187 10.28 8.84 2.69
N ASP A 188 10.01 8.91 1.38
CA ASP A 188 10.11 10.15 0.61
C ASP A 188 9.11 11.20 1.12
N GLY A 189 7.87 10.81 1.37
CA GLY A 189 6.84 11.68 1.91
C GLY A 189 7.16 12.18 3.32
N GLN A 190 7.74 11.32 4.15
CA GLN A 190 8.07 11.63 5.54
C GLN A 190 9.31 12.51 5.70
N TYR A 191 10.38 12.24 4.92
CA TYR A 191 11.72 12.78 5.21
C TYR A 191 12.37 13.53 4.03
N LEU A 192 11.86 13.40 2.80
CA LEU A 192 12.38 14.15 1.65
C LEU A 192 11.47 15.32 1.31
N VAL A 193 10.18 15.05 1.05
CA VAL A 193 9.21 16.06 0.60
C VAL A 193 8.49 16.72 1.77
N GLY A 194 8.36 16.03 2.90
CA GLY A 194 7.68 16.51 4.11
C GLY A 194 6.17 16.66 3.96
N LYS A 195 5.53 15.82 3.15
CA LYS A 195 4.07 15.81 2.95
C LYS A 195 3.36 14.74 3.75
N PHE A 196 4.10 13.82 4.32
CA PHE A 196 3.61 12.80 5.25
C PHE A 196 4.12 13.10 6.67
N PRO A 197 3.37 12.71 7.72
CA PRO A 197 3.88 12.85 9.08
C PRO A 197 5.22 12.11 9.24
N PRO A 198 6.25 12.67 9.86
CA PRO A 198 6.27 13.90 10.68
C PRO A 198 6.51 15.21 9.89
N GLY A 199 6.61 15.20 8.56
CA GLY A 199 6.75 16.41 7.76
C GLY A 199 8.18 16.96 7.69
N ILE A 200 9.18 16.11 7.84
CA ILE A 200 10.61 16.49 7.72
C ILE A 200 10.96 16.62 6.23
N GLN A 201 11.81 17.58 5.90
CA GLN A 201 12.25 17.82 4.52
C GLN A 201 13.75 17.64 4.37
N TYR A 202 14.16 17.16 3.19
CA TYR A 202 15.55 17.08 2.72
C TYR A 202 16.51 16.26 3.62
N ASP A 203 15.99 15.25 4.34
CA ASP A 203 16.78 14.35 5.17
C ASP A 203 16.91 12.97 4.51
N LEU A 204 17.79 12.87 3.50
CA LEU A 204 18.00 11.65 2.73
C LEU A 204 18.54 10.49 3.57
N ALA A 205 19.29 10.78 4.63
CA ALA A 205 19.75 9.72 5.54
C ALA A 205 18.58 9.02 6.23
N LYS A 206 17.57 9.78 6.67
CA LYS A 206 16.36 9.20 7.24
C LYS A 206 15.50 8.49 6.19
N VAL A 207 15.46 8.98 4.94
CA VAL A 207 14.78 8.28 3.84
C VAL A 207 15.35 6.87 3.70
N PHE A 208 16.67 6.74 3.48
CA PHE A 208 17.30 5.44 3.30
C PHE A 208 17.19 4.54 4.53
N GLN A 209 17.31 5.11 5.74
CA GLN A 209 17.18 4.32 6.96
C GLN A 209 15.75 3.79 7.15
N SER A 210 14.74 4.62 6.91
CA SER A 210 13.33 4.24 6.98
C SER A 210 13.01 3.16 5.94
N HIS A 211 13.42 3.36 4.67
CA HIS A 211 13.26 2.36 3.62
C HIS A 211 13.91 1.02 4.01
N HIS A 212 15.16 1.04 4.49
CA HIS A 212 15.87 -0.16 4.93
C HIS A 212 15.09 -0.92 6.01
N ASN A 213 14.63 -0.24 7.05
CA ASN A 213 13.91 -0.89 8.15
C ASN A 213 12.55 -1.45 7.69
N MET A 214 11.83 -0.77 6.79
CA MET A 214 10.60 -1.31 6.19
C MET A 214 10.88 -2.55 5.34
N MET A 215 11.97 -2.56 4.54
CA MET A 215 12.36 -3.74 3.76
C MET A 215 12.77 -4.92 4.66
N VAL A 216 13.46 -4.66 5.78
CA VAL A 216 13.74 -5.69 6.79
C VAL A 216 12.44 -6.23 7.39
N SER A 217 11.49 -5.36 7.70
CA SER A 217 10.16 -5.75 8.20
C SER A 217 9.43 -6.63 7.19
N HIS A 218 9.43 -6.22 5.91
CA HIS A 218 8.88 -7.01 4.80
C HIS A 218 9.53 -8.39 4.71
N ALA A 219 10.86 -8.45 4.61
CA ALA A 219 11.59 -9.71 4.45
C ALA A 219 11.35 -10.68 5.61
N ARG A 220 11.28 -10.17 6.85
CA ARG A 220 10.99 -10.98 8.04
C ARG A 220 9.54 -11.48 8.07
N ALA A 221 8.57 -10.66 7.67
CA ALA A 221 7.18 -11.08 7.56
C ALA A 221 7.00 -12.15 6.46
N VAL A 222 7.64 -11.98 5.29
CA VAL A 222 7.63 -12.98 4.21
C VAL A 222 8.28 -14.28 4.65
N LYS A 223 9.44 -14.20 5.32
CA LYS A 223 10.11 -15.39 5.86
C LYS A 223 9.22 -16.13 6.85
N LEU A 224 8.61 -15.43 7.79
CA LEU A 224 7.68 -16.00 8.78
C LEU A 224 6.50 -16.67 8.08
N TYR A 225 5.88 -16.02 7.10
CA TYR A 225 4.78 -16.58 6.32
C TYR A 225 5.13 -17.92 5.67
N LYS A 226 6.30 -17.97 5.01
CA LYS A 226 6.79 -19.16 4.33
C LYS A 226 7.24 -20.26 5.30
N ASP A 227 7.95 -19.92 6.37
CA ASP A 227 8.42 -20.89 7.39
C ASP A 227 7.25 -21.58 8.11
N LYS A 228 6.15 -20.85 8.33
CA LYS A 228 4.92 -21.38 8.92
C LYS A 228 4.08 -22.20 7.94
N GLY A 229 4.37 -22.14 6.65
CA GLY A 229 3.66 -22.87 5.61
C GLY A 229 2.22 -22.38 5.39
N TYR A 230 1.94 -21.10 5.64
CA TYR A 230 0.65 -20.50 5.29
C TYR A 230 0.38 -20.62 3.78
N LYS A 231 -0.89 -20.81 3.44
CA LYS A 231 -1.32 -20.95 2.04
C LYS A 231 -1.50 -19.59 1.40
N GLY A 232 -1.36 -19.54 0.06
CA GLY A 232 -1.53 -18.32 -0.73
C GLY A 232 -0.21 -17.63 -1.03
N GLU A 233 -0.32 -16.37 -1.40
CA GLU A 233 0.79 -15.55 -1.91
C GLU A 233 1.05 -14.36 -0.99
N ILE A 234 2.31 -13.97 -0.86
CA ILE A 234 2.72 -12.77 -0.12
C ILE A 234 3.75 -11.97 -0.91
N GLY A 235 3.58 -10.65 -0.94
CA GLY A 235 4.48 -9.74 -1.63
C GLY A 235 4.49 -8.34 -1.03
N VAL A 236 4.87 -7.37 -1.85
CA VAL A 236 4.91 -5.94 -1.54
C VAL A 236 4.45 -5.14 -2.76
N VAL A 237 3.88 -3.97 -2.54
CA VAL A 237 3.53 -3.04 -3.64
C VAL A 237 4.61 -1.97 -3.73
N HIS A 238 5.14 -1.75 -4.93
CA HIS A 238 6.10 -0.70 -5.22
C HIS A 238 5.53 0.33 -6.20
N ALA A 239 5.77 1.60 -5.92
CA ALA A 239 5.67 2.68 -6.90
C ALA A 239 7.04 2.82 -7.59
N LEU A 240 7.07 2.64 -8.90
CA LEU A 240 8.30 2.63 -9.68
C LEU A 240 8.26 3.73 -10.76
N PRO A 241 8.59 4.98 -10.40
CA PRO A 241 8.65 6.07 -11.37
C PRO A 241 9.89 5.91 -12.26
N THR A 242 9.69 5.65 -13.54
CA THR A 242 10.79 5.52 -14.52
C THR A 242 11.55 6.84 -14.67
N LYS A 243 12.88 6.75 -14.74
CA LYS A 243 13.78 7.91 -14.85
C LYS A 243 14.47 7.92 -16.21
N TYR A 244 14.42 9.05 -16.88
CA TYR A 244 15.04 9.26 -18.18
C TYR A 244 15.94 10.51 -18.17
N PRO A 245 17.14 10.46 -18.77
CA PRO A 245 17.96 11.65 -18.93
C PRO A 245 17.27 12.65 -19.87
N LEU A 246 17.42 13.95 -19.59
CA LEU A 246 16.90 15.01 -20.46
C LEU A 246 17.55 14.93 -21.84
N ASP A 247 18.87 14.82 -21.89
CA ASP A 247 19.63 14.51 -23.08
C ASP A 247 20.45 13.21 -22.84
N PRO A 248 20.12 12.10 -23.54
CA PRO A 248 20.84 10.83 -23.37
C PRO A 248 22.30 10.86 -23.86
N LYS A 249 22.72 11.94 -24.55
CA LYS A 249 24.11 12.16 -24.98
C LYS A 249 24.89 13.02 -23.99
N ASN A 250 24.22 13.67 -23.05
CA ASN A 250 24.87 14.46 -22.01
C ASN A 250 25.19 13.58 -20.79
N PRO A 251 26.48 13.33 -20.45
CA PRO A 251 26.82 12.49 -19.29
C PRO A 251 26.28 13.01 -17.96
N ALA A 252 26.08 14.33 -17.79
CA ALA A 252 25.54 14.88 -16.56
C ALA A 252 24.06 14.54 -16.41
N ASP A 253 23.27 14.61 -17.50
CA ASP A 253 21.85 14.25 -17.48
C ASP A 253 21.67 12.73 -17.25
N VAL A 254 22.53 11.92 -17.87
CA VAL A 254 22.55 10.46 -17.63
C VAL A 254 22.83 10.17 -16.16
N ARG A 255 23.85 10.82 -15.59
CA ARG A 255 24.19 10.63 -14.18
C ARG A 255 23.08 11.08 -13.22
N ALA A 256 22.43 12.20 -13.52
CA ALA A 256 21.29 12.67 -12.73
C ALA A 256 20.14 11.66 -12.74
N ALA A 257 19.78 11.10 -13.89
CA ALA A 257 18.76 10.09 -14.02
C ALA A 257 19.12 8.79 -13.26
N GLU A 258 20.40 8.37 -13.29
CA GLU A 258 20.89 7.22 -12.53
C GLU A 258 20.77 7.41 -11.01
N LEU A 259 21.12 8.58 -10.48
CA LEU A 259 21.01 8.90 -9.06
C LEU A 259 19.54 8.96 -8.61
N GLU A 260 18.67 9.57 -9.39
CA GLU A 260 17.24 9.58 -9.16
C GLU A 260 16.64 8.15 -9.17
N ASP A 261 17.11 7.29 -10.07
CA ASP A 261 16.69 5.88 -10.14
C ASP A 261 17.17 5.09 -8.91
N ILE A 262 18.34 5.41 -8.37
CA ILE A 262 18.85 4.80 -7.13
C ILE A 262 17.95 5.16 -5.95
N ILE A 263 17.60 6.45 -5.80
CA ILE A 263 16.76 6.92 -4.67
C ILE A 263 15.38 6.27 -4.71
N HIS A 264 14.72 6.31 -5.87
CA HIS A 264 13.30 5.95 -5.94
C HIS A 264 13.03 4.49 -6.31
N ASN A 265 13.97 3.81 -6.94
CA ASN A 265 13.75 2.46 -7.47
C ASN A 265 14.79 1.45 -6.97
N LYS A 266 16.05 1.60 -7.34
CA LYS A 266 17.05 0.53 -7.19
C LYS A 266 17.32 0.16 -5.74
N PHE A 267 17.38 1.13 -4.82
CA PHE A 267 17.60 0.86 -3.41
C PHE A 267 16.55 -0.10 -2.82
N ILE A 268 15.29 0.08 -3.21
CA ILE A 268 14.19 -0.76 -2.74
C ILE A 268 14.15 -2.08 -3.52
N LEU A 269 14.31 -2.04 -4.83
CA LEU A 269 14.26 -3.23 -5.68
C LEU A 269 15.41 -4.21 -5.38
N ASP A 270 16.63 -3.72 -5.21
CA ASP A 270 17.77 -4.57 -4.87
C ASP A 270 17.49 -5.39 -3.60
N ALA A 271 17.02 -4.74 -2.54
CA ALA A 271 16.73 -5.43 -1.29
C ALA A 271 15.55 -6.42 -1.40
N THR A 272 14.49 -6.07 -2.15
CA THR A 272 13.28 -6.90 -2.22
C THR A 272 13.39 -8.04 -3.23
N TYR A 273 14.15 -7.89 -4.32
CA TYR A 273 14.28 -8.91 -5.35
C TYR A 273 15.62 -9.68 -5.31
N LEU A 274 16.72 -8.99 -4.98
CA LEU A 274 18.03 -9.62 -4.90
C LEU A 274 18.38 -10.11 -3.48
N GLY A 275 17.72 -9.54 -2.46
CA GLY A 275 18.01 -9.81 -1.05
C GLY A 275 19.30 -9.13 -0.53
N HIS A 276 19.88 -8.25 -1.31
CA HIS A 276 21.07 -7.45 -0.96
C HIS A 276 21.10 -6.19 -1.81
N TYR A 277 21.87 -5.19 -1.39
CA TYR A 277 22.16 -4.01 -2.21
C TYR A 277 23.31 -4.31 -3.16
N SER A 278 23.17 -3.94 -4.44
CA SER A 278 24.27 -4.02 -5.40
C SER A 278 25.34 -2.96 -5.10
N ASP A 279 26.60 -3.24 -5.50
CA ASP A 279 27.73 -2.31 -5.33
C ASP A 279 27.40 -0.95 -5.98
N ALA A 280 26.79 -0.95 -7.16
CA ALA A 280 26.41 0.26 -7.88
C ALA A 280 25.36 1.09 -7.12
N THR A 281 24.37 0.43 -6.49
CA THR A 281 23.38 1.09 -5.65
C THR A 281 24.04 1.71 -4.42
N MET A 282 24.93 0.98 -3.73
CA MET A 282 25.63 1.50 -2.55
C MET A 282 26.62 2.63 -2.86
N GLU A 283 27.30 2.57 -4.01
CA GLU A 283 28.14 3.68 -4.49
C GLU A 283 27.28 4.95 -4.71
N GLY A 284 26.12 4.81 -5.34
CA GLY A 284 25.20 5.92 -5.55
C GLY A 284 24.64 6.48 -4.24
N VAL A 285 24.23 5.63 -3.30
CA VAL A 285 23.78 6.05 -1.96
C VAL A 285 24.86 6.83 -1.22
N ASN A 286 26.10 6.33 -1.22
CA ASN A 286 27.22 7.00 -0.59
C ASN A 286 27.52 8.36 -1.25
N HIS A 287 27.41 8.45 -2.58
CA HIS A 287 27.55 9.72 -3.29
C HIS A 287 26.45 10.73 -2.93
N ILE A 288 25.20 10.25 -2.80
CA ILE A 288 24.05 11.10 -2.44
C ILE A 288 24.18 11.62 -1.00
N LEU A 289 24.76 10.84 -0.09
CA LEU A 289 24.89 11.20 1.32
C LEU A 289 26.18 11.96 1.66
N SER A 290 27.13 12.09 0.72
CA SER A 290 28.39 12.83 0.89
C SER A 290 28.23 14.32 0.62
#